data_4d47f13d464f32ccdf145453a7c0056e
#
_entry.id   4d47f13d464f32ccdf145453a7c0056e
#
_cell.length_a   1.000
_cell.length_b   1.000
_cell.length_c   1.000
_cell.angle_alpha   90.00
_cell.angle_beta   90.00
_cell.angle_gamma   90.00
#
_symmetry.space_group_name_H-M   'P 1'
#
loop_
_entity.id
_entity.type
_entity.pdbx_description
1 polymer ?
#
loop_
_entity_poly.entity_id
_entity_poly.type
_entity_poly.pdbx_seq_one_letter_code
_entity_poly.pdbx_strand_id
1 'polypeptide(L)'
;ALPDPSVYDNLVGGSGGREASTTMALTRLLRDLMRDESFGARVVPIVPDEARTFGMDSLFREFGIYAPFGQLYEPVDHELLLSYREDSDGQILEEGITEAGSLASFIAAGTSYANLGVPMVPFFTFYSMFGFQRVGDLIWSAADSRARGFLAGATAGRTTLAGEGLQHQDGHSHVLASTVPACRAFDPAFAYELAAIVDEGLQRMYGHADPADNEDIFYYLTVYNENYEMQPQPDHLSAAEIVAGLYRWADAPDRPLRASVVFSGPAHSAAREAADELAQRWGVGVDL
;
A
#
# COMPACT_ATOMS: atom_id res chain seq x y z
N ALA A 1 9.69 -16.05 -10.62
CA ALA A 1 10.76 -15.13 -10.24
C ALA A 1 10.17 -14.01 -9.38
N LEU A 2 10.94 -13.46 -8.48
CA LEU A 2 10.65 -12.23 -7.75
C LEU A 2 11.19 -11.04 -8.54
N PRO A 3 10.75 -9.79 -8.24
CA PRO A 3 11.31 -8.60 -8.88
C PRO A 3 12.78 -8.42 -8.53
N ASP A 4 13.50 -7.66 -9.37
CA ASP A 4 14.86 -7.24 -9.04
C ASP A 4 14.84 -6.32 -7.80
N PRO A 5 15.73 -6.51 -6.82
CA PRO A 5 15.76 -5.69 -5.60
C PRO A 5 15.89 -4.18 -5.85
N SER A 6 16.42 -3.74 -6.98
CA SER A 6 16.55 -2.33 -7.34
C SER A 6 15.21 -1.60 -7.49
N VAL A 7 14.07 -2.32 -7.63
CA VAL A 7 12.74 -1.70 -7.67
C VAL A 7 12.41 -0.94 -6.38
N TYR A 8 13.09 -1.25 -5.28
CA TYR A 8 12.89 -0.64 -3.96
C TYR A 8 13.81 0.56 -3.69
N ASP A 9 14.88 0.75 -4.47
CA ASP A 9 15.94 1.75 -4.19
C ASP A 9 15.41 3.18 -4.05
N ASN A 10 14.41 3.52 -4.86
CA ASN A 10 13.80 4.86 -4.84
C ASN A 10 12.99 5.17 -3.57
N LEU A 11 12.67 4.15 -2.74
CA LEU A 11 11.88 4.31 -1.54
C LEU A 11 12.74 4.34 -0.27
N VAL A 12 13.88 3.64 -0.29
CA VAL A 12 14.76 3.50 0.88
C VAL A 12 15.48 4.81 1.23
N GLY A 13 15.84 5.60 0.22
CA GLY A 13 16.59 6.85 0.39
C GLY A 13 15.78 8.05 0.89
N GLY A 14 14.48 7.89 1.15
CA GLY A 14 13.59 8.99 1.49
C GLY A 14 13.31 9.93 0.34
N SER A 15 12.73 11.11 0.62
CA SER A 15 12.30 12.06 -0.42
C SER A 15 13.26 13.25 -0.65
N GLY A 16 14.37 13.32 0.11
CA GLY A 16 15.41 14.33 -0.05
C GLY A 16 14.90 15.78 0.10
N GLY A 17 14.12 16.04 1.13
CA GLY A 17 13.55 17.35 1.45
C GLY A 17 12.28 17.69 0.66
N ARG A 18 11.81 16.84 -0.23
CA ARG A 18 10.53 17.02 -0.92
C ARG A 18 9.42 16.30 -0.17
N GLU A 19 8.26 16.93 -0.11
CA GLU A 19 7.08 16.29 0.47
C GLU A 19 6.48 15.28 -0.50
N ALA A 20 6.06 14.14 0.04
CA ALA A 20 5.33 13.09 -0.67
C ALA A 20 4.38 12.38 0.30
N SER A 21 3.36 11.75 -0.23
CA SER A 21 2.43 10.92 0.55
C SER A 21 2.79 9.43 0.44
N THR A 22 2.32 8.63 1.40
CA THR A 22 2.46 7.17 1.29
C THR A 22 1.65 6.60 0.13
N THR A 23 0.53 7.23 -0.26
CA THR A 23 -0.20 6.92 -1.50
C THR A 23 0.70 7.07 -2.73
N MET A 24 1.43 8.19 -2.84
CA MET A 24 2.37 8.40 -3.95
C MET A 24 3.57 7.45 -3.90
N ALA A 25 4.03 7.09 -2.70
CA ALA A 25 5.09 6.10 -2.54
C ALA A 25 4.65 4.72 -3.04
N LEU A 26 3.42 4.29 -2.70
CA LEU A 26 2.84 3.04 -3.20
C LEU A 26 2.69 3.06 -4.73
N THR A 27 2.19 4.16 -5.31
CA THR A 27 2.05 4.30 -6.77
C THR A 27 3.41 4.20 -7.49
N ARG A 28 4.46 4.80 -6.92
CA ARG A 28 5.82 4.67 -7.46
C ARG A 28 6.32 3.25 -7.38
N LEU A 29 6.10 2.58 -6.25
CA LEU A 29 6.46 1.18 -6.08
C LEU A 29 5.74 0.29 -7.11
N LEU A 30 4.43 0.47 -7.29
CA LEU A 30 3.67 -0.25 -8.30
C LEU A 30 4.24 -0.05 -9.70
N ARG A 31 4.56 1.19 -10.07
CA ARG A 31 5.17 1.49 -11.36
C ARG A 31 6.51 0.79 -11.54
N ASP A 32 7.37 0.82 -10.52
CA ASP A 32 8.70 0.23 -10.61
C ASP A 32 8.61 -1.32 -10.64
N LEU A 33 7.66 -1.93 -9.90
CA LEU A 33 7.33 -3.35 -10.01
C LEU A 33 6.80 -3.74 -11.39
N MET A 34 5.88 -2.95 -11.98
CA MET A 34 5.30 -3.22 -13.30
C MET A 34 6.32 -3.07 -14.44
N ARG A 35 7.39 -2.30 -14.24
CA ARG A 35 8.49 -2.14 -15.18
C ARG A 35 9.52 -3.26 -15.13
N ASP A 36 9.52 -4.07 -14.09
CA ASP A 36 10.45 -5.20 -14.00
C ASP A 36 10.18 -6.22 -15.13
N GLU A 37 11.19 -6.48 -15.95
CA GLU A 37 11.06 -7.33 -17.13
C GLU A 37 10.64 -8.78 -16.82
N SER A 38 11.01 -9.28 -15.65
CA SER A 38 10.77 -10.67 -15.24
C SER A 38 9.49 -10.85 -14.42
N PHE A 39 9.06 -9.81 -13.76
CA PHE A 39 7.98 -9.83 -12.79
C PHE A 39 6.77 -8.99 -13.19
N GLY A 40 6.99 -7.84 -13.85
CA GLY A 40 6.00 -6.78 -14.05
C GLY A 40 4.71 -7.22 -14.72
N ALA A 41 4.78 -8.14 -15.69
CA ALA A 41 3.60 -8.69 -16.37
C ALA A 41 2.64 -9.49 -15.45
N ARG A 42 3.04 -9.76 -14.21
CA ARG A 42 2.23 -10.48 -13.21
C ARG A 42 1.52 -9.55 -12.24
N VAL A 43 1.92 -8.30 -12.17
CA VAL A 43 1.32 -7.29 -11.29
C VAL A 43 -0.02 -6.84 -11.85
N VAL A 44 -1.08 -6.90 -11.04
CA VAL A 44 -2.44 -6.55 -11.45
C VAL A 44 -2.97 -5.45 -10.52
N PRO A 45 -2.79 -4.17 -10.88
CA PRO A 45 -3.45 -3.09 -10.16
C PRO A 45 -4.97 -3.13 -10.39
N ILE A 46 -5.74 -3.03 -9.32
CA ILE A 46 -7.20 -3.05 -9.34
C ILE A 46 -7.70 -1.80 -8.62
N VAL A 47 -8.58 -1.04 -9.25
CA VAL A 47 -9.13 0.19 -8.70
C VAL A 47 -10.64 0.30 -8.97
N PRO A 48 -11.43 0.88 -8.06
CA PRO A 48 -12.86 1.09 -8.23
C PRO A 48 -13.16 2.48 -8.83
N ASP A 49 -12.63 2.79 -10.02
CA ASP A 49 -12.87 4.06 -10.75
C ASP A 49 -12.46 5.35 -9.98
N GLU A 50 -11.43 5.25 -9.16
CA GLU A 50 -10.93 6.37 -8.33
C GLU A 50 -9.41 6.55 -8.44
N ALA A 51 -8.85 6.12 -9.56
CA ALA A 51 -7.41 6.07 -9.77
C ALA A 51 -6.72 7.44 -9.56
N ARG A 52 -7.38 8.54 -9.93
CA ARG A 52 -6.83 9.89 -9.74
C ARG A 52 -6.66 10.23 -8.26
N THR A 53 -7.64 9.93 -7.41
CA THR A 53 -7.57 10.14 -5.96
C THR A 53 -6.43 9.34 -5.33
N PHE A 54 -6.13 8.17 -5.89
CA PHE A 54 -5.04 7.31 -5.45
C PHE A 54 -3.70 7.60 -6.15
N GLY A 55 -3.63 8.65 -7.00
CA GLY A 55 -2.44 9.01 -7.74
C GLY A 55 -2.02 8.01 -8.83
N MET A 56 -2.90 7.07 -9.17
CA MET A 56 -2.66 6.00 -10.13
C MET A 56 -2.92 6.39 -11.58
N ASP A 57 -3.54 7.54 -11.83
CA ASP A 57 -3.77 8.09 -13.17
C ASP A 57 -2.47 8.25 -13.97
N SER A 58 -1.36 8.47 -13.28
CA SER A 58 -0.03 8.52 -13.89
C SER A 58 0.41 7.20 -14.55
N LEU A 59 -0.20 6.07 -14.18
CA LEU A 59 0.10 4.74 -14.71
C LEU A 59 -0.64 4.46 -16.03
N PHE A 60 -1.76 5.13 -16.30
CA PHE A 60 -2.62 4.85 -17.46
C PHE A 60 -1.89 4.95 -18.79
N ARG A 61 -1.04 5.98 -18.94
CA ARG A 61 -0.31 6.21 -20.19
C ARG A 61 0.67 5.08 -20.52
N GLU A 62 1.27 4.48 -19.51
CA GLU A 62 2.31 3.47 -19.67
C GLU A 62 1.75 2.07 -19.75
N PHE A 63 0.79 1.73 -18.88
CA PHE A 63 0.30 0.36 -18.72
C PHE A 63 -1.12 0.14 -19.26
N GLY A 64 -1.89 1.21 -19.47
CA GLY A 64 -3.25 1.13 -19.98
C GLY A 64 -4.26 0.51 -18.99
N ILE A 65 -5.52 0.89 -19.16
CA ILE A 65 -6.65 0.24 -18.51
C ILE A 65 -7.11 -0.90 -19.39
N TYR A 66 -7.32 -2.08 -18.83
CA TYR A 66 -7.78 -3.22 -19.60
C TYR A 66 -9.23 -3.01 -20.09
N ALA A 67 -9.42 -3.10 -21.39
CA ALA A 67 -10.73 -3.13 -22.03
C ALA A 67 -10.69 -4.14 -23.18
N PRO A 68 -11.53 -5.20 -23.18
CA PRO A 68 -11.40 -6.33 -24.11
C PRO A 68 -11.56 -5.94 -25.58
N PHE A 69 -12.16 -4.79 -25.86
CA PHE A 69 -12.35 -4.26 -27.22
C PHE A 69 -11.54 -2.99 -27.49
N GLY A 70 -10.62 -2.62 -26.59
CA GLY A 70 -9.92 -1.35 -26.64
C GLY A 70 -10.85 -0.16 -26.36
N GLN A 71 -10.32 1.05 -26.53
CA GLN A 71 -11.07 2.30 -26.31
C GLN A 71 -12.00 2.58 -27.49
N LEU A 72 -13.31 2.49 -27.25
CA LEU A 72 -14.34 2.66 -28.29
C LEU A 72 -14.92 4.08 -28.36
N TYR A 73 -14.47 5.00 -27.52
CA TYR A 73 -14.94 6.37 -27.43
C TYR A 73 -13.77 7.33 -27.15
N GLU A 74 -13.98 8.58 -27.45
CA GLU A 74 -13.08 9.65 -27.03
C GLU A 74 -13.63 10.25 -25.73
N PRO A 75 -12.86 10.30 -24.63
CA PRO A 75 -13.30 10.91 -23.38
C PRO A 75 -13.71 12.37 -23.59
N VAL A 76 -14.82 12.79 -22.99
CA VAL A 76 -15.38 14.16 -23.14
C VAL A 76 -14.34 15.23 -22.73
N ASP A 77 -13.49 14.91 -21.77
CA ASP A 77 -12.44 15.76 -21.22
C ASP A 77 -11.03 15.30 -21.60
N HIS A 78 -10.88 14.65 -22.76
CA HIS A 78 -9.60 14.10 -23.24
C HIS A 78 -8.47 15.14 -23.24
N GLU A 79 -8.77 16.41 -23.48
CA GLU A 79 -7.78 17.51 -23.42
C GLU A 79 -7.28 17.75 -21.98
N LEU A 80 -8.07 17.43 -20.98
CA LEU A 80 -7.73 17.59 -19.55
C LEU A 80 -7.18 16.29 -18.96
N LEU A 81 -7.58 15.13 -19.50
CA LEU A 81 -7.20 13.79 -19.07
C LEU A 81 -6.20 13.17 -20.04
N LEU A 82 -5.10 13.84 -20.28
CA LEU A 82 -4.06 13.47 -21.26
C LEU A 82 -3.51 12.04 -21.13
N SER A 83 -3.81 11.34 -20.04
CA SER A 83 -3.25 10.03 -19.74
C SER A 83 -4.26 8.89 -19.80
N TYR A 84 -5.57 9.16 -19.93
CA TYR A 84 -6.59 8.10 -19.94
C TYR A 84 -6.46 7.26 -21.22
N ARG A 85 -6.24 5.96 -21.05
CA ARG A 85 -6.05 5.02 -22.15
C ARG A 85 -6.63 3.66 -21.78
N GLU A 86 -7.61 3.21 -22.55
CA GLU A 86 -8.10 1.83 -22.53
C GLU A 86 -7.45 1.02 -23.67
N ASP A 87 -7.04 -0.21 -23.36
CA ASP A 87 -6.40 -1.08 -24.33
C ASP A 87 -6.75 -2.56 -24.08
N SER A 88 -6.77 -3.37 -25.15
CA SER A 88 -7.05 -4.80 -25.04
C SER A 88 -5.93 -5.59 -24.31
N ASP A 89 -4.75 -5.03 -24.25
CA ASP A 89 -3.61 -5.52 -23.48
C ASP A 89 -3.25 -4.63 -22.28
N GLY A 90 -4.18 -3.74 -21.88
CA GLY A 90 -4.05 -2.95 -20.67
C GLY A 90 -3.89 -3.81 -19.42
N GLN A 91 -3.13 -3.33 -18.46
CA GLN A 91 -2.76 -4.10 -17.26
C GLN A 91 -3.54 -3.69 -16.02
N ILE A 92 -4.13 -2.49 -15.99
CA ILE A 92 -4.89 -1.96 -14.87
C ILE A 92 -6.35 -2.37 -15.01
N LEU A 93 -6.91 -2.97 -13.96
CA LEU A 93 -8.35 -3.27 -13.89
C LEU A 93 -9.06 -2.11 -13.20
N GLU A 94 -9.80 -1.33 -13.97
CA GLU A 94 -10.69 -0.28 -13.46
C GLU A 94 -12.14 -0.79 -13.52
N GLU A 95 -12.63 -1.20 -12.35
CA GLU A 95 -13.85 -2.02 -12.21
C GLU A 95 -15.15 -1.17 -12.10
N GLY A 96 -15.03 0.15 -12.13
CA GLY A 96 -16.11 1.03 -11.75
C GLY A 96 -16.30 1.14 -10.23
N ILE A 97 -17.27 1.92 -9.76
CA ILE A 97 -17.51 2.15 -8.32
C ILE A 97 -18.18 0.90 -7.72
N THR A 98 -17.41 -0.17 -7.60
CA THR A 98 -17.85 -1.43 -7.01
C THR A 98 -16.69 -2.16 -6.31
N GLU A 99 -16.59 -2.03 -5.02
CA GLU A 99 -15.60 -2.74 -4.22
C GLU A 99 -15.81 -4.28 -4.28
N ALA A 100 -17.04 -4.72 -4.43
CA ALA A 100 -17.36 -6.14 -4.54
C ALA A 100 -16.84 -6.74 -5.87
N GLY A 101 -17.01 -6.04 -6.99
CA GLY A 101 -16.45 -6.45 -8.29
C GLY A 101 -14.93 -6.46 -8.27
N SER A 102 -14.33 -5.39 -7.75
CA SER A 102 -12.88 -5.26 -7.60
C SER A 102 -12.29 -6.38 -6.74
N LEU A 103 -12.96 -6.73 -5.63
CA LEU A 103 -12.49 -7.82 -4.77
C LEU A 103 -12.69 -9.20 -5.40
N ALA A 104 -13.72 -9.39 -6.23
CA ALA A 104 -13.84 -10.63 -7.02
C ALA A 104 -12.67 -10.78 -8.00
N SER A 105 -12.26 -9.70 -8.66
CA SER A 105 -11.05 -9.68 -9.52
C SER A 105 -9.77 -9.92 -8.71
N PHE A 106 -9.68 -9.38 -7.50
CA PHE A 106 -8.59 -9.68 -6.57
C PHE A 106 -8.51 -11.16 -6.23
N ILE A 107 -9.64 -11.80 -5.90
CA ILE A 107 -9.71 -13.24 -5.60
C ILE A 107 -9.30 -14.05 -6.85
N ALA A 108 -9.82 -13.70 -8.03
CA ALA A 108 -9.48 -14.38 -9.26
C ALA A 108 -7.97 -14.33 -9.58
N ALA A 109 -7.36 -13.15 -9.50
CA ALA A 109 -5.94 -12.97 -9.69
C ALA A 109 -5.12 -13.63 -8.58
N GLY A 110 -5.50 -13.43 -7.31
CA GLY A 110 -4.80 -13.96 -6.14
C GLY A 110 -4.82 -15.48 -6.01
N THR A 111 -5.77 -16.17 -6.67
CA THR A 111 -5.88 -17.64 -6.71
C THR A 111 -5.39 -18.26 -8.02
N SER A 112 -4.95 -17.45 -8.98
CA SER A 112 -4.52 -17.89 -10.32
C SER A 112 -3.37 -18.90 -10.29
N TYR A 113 -2.50 -18.82 -9.29
CA TYR A 113 -1.40 -19.77 -9.09
C TYR A 113 -1.92 -21.21 -8.92
N ALA A 114 -3.05 -21.40 -8.22
CA ALA A 114 -3.65 -22.71 -7.98
C ALA A 114 -4.56 -23.14 -9.15
N ASN A 115 -5.32 -22.20 -9.72
CA ASN A 115 -6.33 -22.49 -10.72
C ASN A 115 -5.75 -22.62 -12.12
N LEU A 116 -4.72 -21.82 -12.44
CA LEU A 116 -4.15 -21.72 -13.80
C LEU A 116 -2.65 -22.08 -13.86
N GLY A 117 -2.01 -22.31 -12.71
CA GLY A 117 -0.56 -22.54 -12.64
C GLY A 117 0.29 -21.31 -12.93
N VAL A 118 -0.33 -20.12 -13.03
CA VAL A 118 0.33 -18.85 -13.31
C VAL A 118 0.06 -17.89 -12.15
N PRO A 119 1.05 -17.61 -11.29
CA PRO A 119 0.85 -16.69 -10.18
C PRO A 119 0.72 -15.25 -10.69
N MET A 120 -0.41 -14.60 -10.41
CA MET A 120 -0.60 -13.17 -10.56
C MET A 120 -0.54 -12.50 -9.18
N VAL A 121 -0.18 -11.23 -9.16
CA VAL A 121 0.02 -10.46 -7.91
C VAL A 121 -0.92 -9.25 -7.92
N PRO A 122 -2.14 -9.40 -7.40
CA PRO A 122 -3.09 -8.29 -7.37
C PRO A 122 -2.72 -7.27 -6.30
N PHE A 123 -2.87 -5.99 -6.65
CA PHE A 123 -2.86 -4.84 -5.75
C PHE A 123 -4.21 -4.13 -5.89
N PHE A 124 -5.10 -4.38 -4.95
CA PHE A 124 -6.41 -3.72 -4.94
C PHE A 124 -6.37 -2.49 -4.05
N THR A 125 -6.50 -1.31 -4.66
CA THR A 125 -6.53 -0.02 -3.96
C THR A 125 -7.97 0.48 -3.86
N PHE A 126 -8.40 0.83 -2.67
CA PHE A 126 -9.75 1.30 -2.35
C PHE A 126 -9.73 2.34 -1.24
N TYR A 127 -10.80 3.09 -1.05
CA TYR A 127 -10.95 3.91 0.15
C TYR A 127 -10.94 3.02 1.39
N SER A 128 -10.06 3.27 2.34
CA SER A 128 -9.89 2.42 3.53
C SER A 128 -11.19 2.19 4.30
N MET A 129 -12.06 3.21 4.32
CA MET A 129 -13.40 3.13 4.94
C MET A 129 -14.34 2.16 4.23
N PHE A 130 -14.11 1.86 2.95
CA PHE A 130 -15.04 1.03 2.14
C PHE A 130 -14.56 -0.41 1.90
N GLY A 131 -13.42 -0.80 2.45
CA GLY A 131 -12.91 -2.16 2.39
C GLY A 131 -13.64 -3.11 3.34
N PHE A 132 -13.06 -3.37 4.51
CA PHE A 132 -13.61 -4.31 5.48
C PHE A 132 -15.05 -4.00 5.92
N GLN A 133 -15.42 -2.73 5.96
CA GLN A 133 -16.77 -2.30 6.36
C GLN A 133 -17.84 -2.61 5.29
N ARG A 134 -17.44 -2.68 4.01
CA ARG A 134 -18.38 -2.87 2.90
C ARG A 134 -18.30 -4.27 2.27
N VAL A 135 -17.12 -4.84 2.20
CA VAL A 135 -16.84 -6.12 1.54
C VAL A 135 -16.07 -7.10 2.43
N GLY A 136 -16.24 -7.00 3.74
CA GLY A 136 -15.59 -7.88 4.70
C GLY A 136 -15.84 -9.38 4.45
N ASP A 137 -17.05 -9.75 4.08
CA ASP A 137 -17.41 -11.14 3.73
C ASP A 137 -16.59 -11.65 2.54
N LEU A 138 -16.36 -10.80 1.54
CA LEU A 138 -15.54 -11.18 0.38
C LEU A 138 -14.04 -11.23 0.74
N ILE A 139 -13.59 -10.41 1.69
CA ILE A 139 -12.21 -10.51 2.22
C ILE A 139 -12.04 -11.85 2.97
N TRP A 140 -13.02 -12.28 3.74
CA TRP A 140 -13.05 -13.63 4.32
C TRP A 140 -13.05 -14.71 3.24
N SER A 141 -13.85 -14.54 2.19
CA SER A 141 -13.86 -15.45 1.03
C SER A 141 -12.50 -15.50 0.33
N ALA A 142 -11.79 -14.38 0.22
CA ALA A 142 -10.42 -14.34 -0.29
C ALA A 142 -9.47 -15.21 0.56
N ALA A 143 -9.58 -15.11 1.90
CA ALA A 143 -8.80 -15.92 2.82
C ALA A 143 -9.14 -17.42 2.68
N ASP A 144 -10.42 -17.78 2.66
CA ASP A 144 -10.88 -19.17 2.49
C ASP A 144 -10.44 -19.75 1.14
N SER A 145 -10.41 -18.93 0.10
CA SER A 145 -9.95 -19.30 -1.25
C SER A 145 -8.42 -19.33 -1.37
N ARG A 146 -7.68 -18.99 -0.32
CA ARG A 146 -6.21 -18.91 -0.30
C ARG A 146 -5.67 -17.89 -1.32
N ALA A 147 -6.37 -16.78 -1.49
CA ALA A 147 -5.90 -15.70 -2.34
C ALA A 147 -4.63 -15.05 -1.76
N ARG A 148 -3.71 -14.68 -2.64
CA ARG A 148 -2.46 -13.98 -2.33
C ARG A 148 -2.48 -12.60 -2.98
N GLY A 149 -1.88 -11.59 -2.34
CA GLY A 149 -1.79 -10.24 -2.90
C GLY A 149 -1.83 -9.15 -1.84
N PHE A 150 -2.11 -7.93 -2.29
CA PHE A 150 -2.07 -6.73 -1.45
C PHE A 150 -3.37 -5.95 -1.56
N LEU A 151 -3.97 -5.64 -0.42
CA LEU A 151 -5.07 -4.71 -0.27
C LEU A 151 -4.50 -3.37 0.21
N ALA A 152 -4.79 -2.28 -0.48
CA ALA A 152 -4.35 -0.95 -0.12
C ALA A 152 -5.55 -0.07 0.26
N GLY A 153 -5.71 0.19 1.55
CA GLY A 153 -6.71 1.13 2.07
C GLY A 153 -6.17 2.55 1.94
N ALA A 154 -6.54 3.22 0.85
CA ALA A 154 -6.10 4.58 0.55
C ALA A 154 -7.00 5.64 1.21
N THR A 155 -6.53 6.90 1.21
CA THR A 155 -7.17 8.01 1.92
C THR A 155 -7.51 7.67 3.37
N ALA A 156 -6.65 6.87 4.01
CA ALA A 156 -6.83 6.48 5.39
C ALA A 156 -6.74 7.68 6.35
N GLY A 157 -7.24 7.49 7.57
CA GLY A 157 -7.16 8.49 8.63
C GLY A 157 -8.46 9.25 8.87
N ARG A 158 -8.44 10.12 9.87
CA ARG A 158 -9.58 10.94 10.29
C ARG A 158 -9.29 12.42 10.22
N THR A 159 -8.12 12.83 10.67
CA THR A 159 -7.76 14.25 10.83
C THR A 159 -7.06 14.83 9.63
N THR A 160 -6.57 13.99 8.74
CA THR A 160 -5.78 14.36 7.56
C THR A 160 -6.58 14.36 6.25
N LEU A 161 -7.89 14.07 6.33
CA LEU A 161 -8.80 14.09 5.18
C LEU A 161 -9.41 15.48 5.03
N ALA A 162 -8.69 16.38 4.36
CA ALA A 162 -9.19 17.72 4.04
C ALA A 162 -10.13 17.66 2.82
N GLY A 163 -11.34 18.20 2.97
CA GLY A 163 -12.32 18.32 1.89
C GLY A 163 -13.17 17.08 1.63
N GLU A 164 -12.91 15.96 2.30
CA GLU A 164 -13.75 14.77 2.22
C GLU A 164 -14.73 14.70 3.38
N GLY A 165 -15.88 14.05 3.15
CA GLY A 165 -16.91 13.94 4.17
C GLY A 165 -16.62 12.90 5.24
N LEU A 166 -17.43 12.90 6.29
CA LEU A 166 -17.34 11.96 7.41
C LEU A 166 -17.36 10.49 6.97
N GLN A 167 -18.00 10.16 5.86
CA GLN A 167 -18.07 8.81 5.29
C GLN A 167 -16.72 8.24 4.84
N HIS A 168 -15.72 9.09 4.63
CA HIS A 168 -14.37 8.66 4.24
C HIS A 168 -13.41 8.51 5.44
N GLN A 169 -13.82 8.96 6.62
CA GLN A 169 -12.98 8.90 7.81
C GLN A 169 -12.86 7.46 8.33
N ASP A 170 -11.65 6.93 8.33
CA ASP A 170 -11.32 5.60 8.82
C ASP A 170 -10.39 5.68 10.05
N GLY A 171 -10.60 4.83 11.00
CA GLY A 171 -9.75 4.66 12.17
C GLY A 171 -9.96 3.30 12.82
N HIS A 172 -10.63 2.39 12.11
CA HIS A 172 -11.02 1.08 12.64
C HIS A 172 -10.87 -0.08 11.65
N SER A 173 -10.48 0.16 10.40
CA SER A 173 -10.26 -0.89 9.40
C SER A 173 -9.22 -1.93 9.86
N HIS A 174 -8.16 -1.51 10.56
CA HIS A 174 -7.17 -2.42 11.13
C HIS A 174 -7.75 -3.34 12.21
N VAL A 175 -8.73 -2.87 12.99
CA VAL A 175 -9.44 -3.73 13.96
C VAL A 175 -10.22 -4.83 13.25
N LEU A 176 -10.87 -4.50 12.14
CA LEU A 176 -11.56 -5.48 11.30
C LEU A 176 -10.57 -6.42 10.60
N ALA A 177 -9.48 -5.88 10.04
CA ALA A 177 -8.42 -6.68 9.42
C ALA A 177 -7.83 -7.71 10.38
N SER A 178 -7.64 -7.36 11.65
CA SER A 178 -7.09 -8.25 12.68
C SER A 178 -7.96 -9.48 12.97
N THR A 179 -9.21 -9.49 12.53
CA THR A 179 -10.11 -10.64 12.68
C THR A 179 -9.88 -11.72 11.62
N VAL A 180 -9.17 -11.39 10.52
CA VAL A 180 -8.92 -12.32 9.40
C VAL A 180 -7.52 -12.94 9.56
N PRO A 181 -7.37 -14.23 9.88
CA PRO A 181 -6.08 -14.82 10.23
C PRO A 181 -5.04 -14.80 9.11
N ALA A 182 -5.47 -14.85 7.85
CA ALA A 182 -4.61 -14.79 6.68
C ALA A 182 -4.16 -13.36 6.32
N CYS A 183 -4.77 -12.34 6.93
CA CYS A 183 -4.46 -10.94 6.66
C CYS A 183 -3.26 -10.46 7.52
N ARG A 184 -2.26 -9.86 6.87
CA ARG A 184 -1.15 -9.16 7.52
C ARG A 184 -1.35 -7.66 7.34
N ALA A 185 -1.70 -6.96 8.42
CA ALA A 185 -2.09 -5.55 8.37
C ALA A 185 -0.98 -4.63 8.89
N PHE A 186 -0.66 -3.58 8.13
CA PHE A 186 0.37 -2.60 8.44
C PHE A 186 -0.13 -1.18 8.18
N ASP A 187 0.36 -0.22 8.96
CA ASP A 187 0.07 1.21 8.83
C ASP A 187 1.40 2.01 8.69
N PRO A 188 2.05 1.93 7.51
CA PRO A 188 3.37 2.50 7.28
C PRO A 188 3.35 4.03 7.32
N ALA A 189 4.37 4.61 7.97
CA ALA A 189 4.62 6.05 8.00
C ALA A 189 5.52 6.51 6.85
N PHE A 190 6.45 5.67 6.40
CA PHE A 190 7.49 6.05 5.44
C PHE A 190 7.56 5.12 4.24
N ALA A 191 8.14 5.62 3.15
CA ALA A 191 8.25 4.87 1.90
C ALA A 191 9.11 3.59 2.03
N TYR A 192 10.17 3.61 2.84
CA TYR A 192 11.01 2.44 3.08
C TYR A 192 10.27 1.30 3.80
N GLU A 193 9.27 1.63 4.64
CA GLU A 193 8.43 0.61 5.27
C GLU A 193 7.56 -0.10 4.23
N LEU A 194 6.96 0.66 3.28
CA LEU A 194 6.22 0.07 2.17
C LEU A 194 7.10 -0.86 1.35
N ALA A 195 8.34 -0.45 1.06
CA ALA A 195 9.31 -1.28 0.34
C ALA A 195 9.58 -2.61 1.08
N ALA A 196 9.92 -2.53 2.37
CA ALA A 196 10.22 -3.70 3.19
C ALA A 196 9.01 -4.65 3.34
N ILE A 197 7.82 -4.11 3.55
CA ILE A 197 6.59 -4.91 3.74
C ILE A 197 6.17 -5.59 2.42
N VAL A 198 6.25 -4.88 1.30
CA VAL A 198 5.89 -5.46 0.00
C VAL A 198 6.92 -6.51 -0.43
N ASP A 199 8.21 -6.25 -0.24
CA ASP A 199 9.26 -7.24 -0.54
C ASP A 199 9.07 -8.52 0.30
N GLU A 200 8.90 -8.38 1.61
CA GLU A 200 8.63 -9.52 2.50
C GLU A 200 7.37 -10.29 2.09
N GLY A 201 6.30 -9.56 1.74
CA GLY A 201 5.07 -10.18 1.27
C GLY A 201 5.25 -10.98 -0.02
N LEU A 202 5.98 -10.44 -0.97
CA LEU A 202 6.31 -11.15 -2.22
C LEU A 202 7.18 -12.38 -1.97
N GLN A 203 8.17 -12.27 -1.06
CA GLN A 203 9.02 -13.39 -0.65
C GLN A 203 8.19 -14.52 -0.05
N ARG A 204 7.30 -14.23 0.89
CA ARG A 204 6.47 -15.23 1.56
C ARG A 204 5.45 -15.89 0.63
N MET A 205 4.78 -15.09 -0.21
CA MET A 205 3.72 -15.59 -1.08
C MET A 205 4.25 -16.29 -2.34
N TYR A 206 5.46 -15.93 -2.84
CA TYR A 206 5.93 -16.36 -4.15
C TYR A 206 7.42 -16.69 -4.22
N GLY A 207 8.18 -16.54 -3.13
CA GLY A 207 9.65 -16.62 -3.13
C GLY A 207 10.23 -18.02 -3.06
N HIS A 208 9.47 -19.00 -2.58
CA HIS A 208 9.97 -20.36 -2.41
C HIS A 208 9.97 -21.14 -3.73
N ALA A 209 11.02 -21.92 -3.95
CA ALA A 209 11.17 -22.74 -5.15
C ALA A 209 10.13 -23.87 -5.23
N ASP A 210 9.78 -24.46 -4.07
CA ASP A 210 8.63 -25.35 -3.95
C ASP A 210 7.38 -24.50 -3.71
N PRO A 211 6.39 -24.50 -4.61
CA PRO A 211 5.15 -23.76 -4.42
C PRO A 211 4.38 -24.12 -3.12
N ALA A 212 4.60 -25.31 -2.56
CA ALA A 212 3.97 -25.75 -1.31
C ALA A 212 4.51 -25.01 -0.08
N ASP A 213 5.72 -24.43 -0.16
CA ASP A 213 6.34 -23.66 0.91
C ASP A 213 5.91 -22.19 0.91
N ASN A 214 5.23 -21.73 -0.15
CA ASN A 214 4.70 -20.37 -0.21
C ASN A 214 3.44 -20.24 0.66
N GLU A 215 3.32 -19.11 1.36
CA GLU A 215 2.22 -18.87 2.27
C GLU A 215 0.96 -18.35 1.55
N ASP A 216 -0.20 -18.87 1.96
CA ASP A 216 -1.52 -18.44 1.49
C ASP A 216 -2.02 -17.30 2.40
N ILE A 217 -1.42 -16.13 2.24
CA ILE A 217 -1.71 -14.90 2.98
C ILE A 217 -1.90 -13.74 2.02
N PHE A 218 -2.45 -12.65 2.53
CA PHE A 218 -2.47 -11.36 1.83
C PHE A 218 -2.20 -10.23 2.82
N TYR A 219 -1.79 -9.08 2.28
CA TYR A 219 -1.43 -7.91 3.06
C TYR A 219 -2.52 -6.86 2.99
N TYR A 220 -2.71 -6.12 4.08
CA TYR A 220 -3.51 -4.91 4.11
C TYR A 220 -2.63 -3.74 4.55
N LEU A 221 -2.52 -2.72 3.71
CA LEU A 221 -1.71 -1.52 3.92
C LEU A 221 -2.61 -0.30 3.94
N THR A 222 -2.56 0.50 4.99
CA THR A 222 -3.19 1.83 4.96
C THR A 222 -2.21 2.85 4.40
N VAL A 223 -2.67 3.67 3.44
CA VAL A 223 -1.89 4.74 2.84
C VAL A 223 -2.67 6.05 2.85
N TYR A 224 -1.94 7.16 2.91
CA TYR A 224 -2.46 8.49 3.20
C TYR A 224 -2.11 9.46 2.06
N ASN A 225 -2.98 10.45 1.83
CA ASN A 225 -2.74 11.51 0.85
C ASN A 225 -2.04 12.74 1.47
N GLU A 226 -1.86 12.77 2.78
CA GLU A 226 -1.08 13.81 3.44
C GLU A 226 0.37 13.78 2.98
N ASN A 227 0.87 14.94 2.54
CA ASN A 227 2.25 15.09 2.11
C ASN A 227 3.14 15.51 3.27
N TYR A 228 4.27 14.86 3.41
CA TYR A 228 5.34 15.17 4.35
C TYR A 228 6.67 14.65 3.81
N GLU A 229 7.77 15.10 4.41
CA GLU A 229 9.09 14.61 4.06
C GLU A 229 9.24 13.14 4.46
N MET A 230 9.41 12.26 3.47
CA MET A 230 9.71 10.86 3.70
C MET A 230 11.14 10.73 4.21
N GLN A 231 11.29 10.27 5.45
CA GLN A 231 12.61 10.04 6.02
C GLN A 231 13.28 8.84 5.34
N PRO A 232 14.62 8.86 5.18
CA PRO A 232 15.34 7.67 4.74
C PRO A 232 15.26 6.58 5.82
N GLN A 233 15.44 5.33 5.39
CA GLN A 233 15.55 4.22 6.34
C GLN A 233 16.75 4.47 7.27
N PRO A 234 16.57 4.43 8.60
CA PRO A 234 17.68 4.55 9.53
C PRO A 234 18.70 3.42 9.36
N ASP A 235 20.01 3.74 9.41
CA ASP A 235 21.09 2.75 9.20
C ASP A 235 21.07 1.57 10.20
N HIS A 236 20.51 1.79 11.38
CA HIS A 236 20.41 0.76 12.42
C HIS A 236 19.20 -0.16 12.24
N LEU A 237 18.30 0.14 11.31
CA LEU A 237 17.02 -0.55 11.15
C LEU A 237 17.09 -1.54 9.99
N SER A 238 16.83 -2.80 10.30
CA SER A 238 16.72 -3.87 9.30
C SER A 238 15.28 -4.03 8.78
N ALA A 239 15.12 -4.58 7.57
CA ALA A 239 13.80 -4.94 7.04
C ALA A 239 13.05 -5.92 7.97
N ALA A 240 13.75 -6.84 8.61
CA ALA A 240 13.16 -7.79 9.56
C ALA A 240 12.51 -7.10 10.78
N GLU A 241 13.10 -6.02 11.27
CA GLU A 241 12.52 -5.24 12.37
C GLU A 241 11.28 -4.45 11.90
N ILE A 242 11.29 -3.91 10.68
CA ILE A 242 10.13 -3.23 10.10
C ILE A 242 8.94 -4.19 10.01
N VAL A 243 9.13 -5.36 9.43
CA VAL A 243 8.05 -6.33 9.23
C VAL A 243 7.62 -7.04 10.51
N ALA A 244 8.40 -6.93 11.60
CA ALA A 244 7.97 -7.33 12.93
C ALA A 244 6.84 -6.44 13.48
N GLY A 245 6.61 -5.26 12.87
CA GLY A 245 5.45 -4.40 13.11
C GLY A 245 5.63 -3.38 14.23
N LEU A 246 6.72 -3.43 15.00
CA LEU A 246 7.09 -2.41 15.99
C LEU A 246 8.62 -2.37 16.10
N TYR A 247 9.19 -1.19 15.89
CA TYR A 247 10.63 -0.97 15.98
C TYR A 247 10.96 0.38 16.59
N ARG A 248 12.19 0.54 17.07
CA ARG A 248 12.69 1.82 17.55
C ARG A 248 13.18 2.66 16.38
N TRP A 249 12.47 3.74 16.08
CA TRP A 249 12.83 4.66 15.02
C TRP A 249 13.93 5.65 15.44
N ALA A 250 13.83 6.18 16.68
CA ALA A 250 14.82 7.10 17.25
C ALA A 250 15.01 6.88 18.74
N ASP A 251 16.27 6.97 19.18
CA ASP A 251 16.62 6.88 20.60
C ASP A 251 16.30 8.17 21.35
N ALA A 252 15.86 8.01 22.58
CA ALA A 252 15.63 9.14 23.49
C ALA A 252 16.92 9.90 23.77
N PRO A 253 16.90 11.25 23.70
CA PRO A 253 18.00 12.05 24.19
C PRO A 253 18.21 11.85 25.70
N ASP A 254 19.46 12.02 26.19
CA ASP A 254 19.78 11.89 27.61
C ASP A 254 19.05 12.97 28.43
N ARG A 255 18.12 12.54 29.26
CA ARG A 255 17.27 13.36 30.16
C ARG A 255 16.99 12.61 31.44
N PRO A 256 16.67 13.37 32.56
CA PRO A 256 16.38 12.74 33.85
C PRO A 256 15.21 11.77 33.86
N LEU A 257 14.21 12.01 33.02
CA LEU A 257 13.02 11.16 32.86
C LEU A 257 13.01 10.51 31.48
N ARG A 258 12.39 9.34 31.38
CA ARG A 258 12.29 8.57 30.14
C ARG A 258 10.84 8.19 29.86
N ALA A 259 10.48 8.22 28.55
CA ALA A 259 9.21 7.76 28.05
C ALA A 259 9.40 7.13 26.66
N SER A 260 8.37 6.44 26.17
CA SER A 260 8.29 6.00 24.76
C SER A 260 6.99 6.49 24.17
N VAL A 261 7.04 6.95 22.93
CA VAL A 261 5.87 7.31 22.12
C VAL A 261 5.84 6.41 20.91
N VAL A 262 4.71 5.72 20.73
CA VAL A 262 4.47 4.85 19.57
C VAL A 262 3.59 5.61 18.59
N PHE A 263 3.93 5.53 17.30
CA PHE A 263 3.16 6.14 16.23
C PHE A 263 3.06 5.21 15.02
N SER A 264 2.13 5.50 14.11
CA SER A 264 2.03 4.91 12.78
C SER A 264 1.50 5.95 11.80
N GLY A 265 1.67 5.72 10.50
CA GLY A 265 1.20 6.61 9.45
C GLY A 265 1.64 8.06 9.64
N PRO A 266 0.80 9.07 9.32
CA PRO A 266 1.15 10.49 9.40
C PRO A 266 1.31 11.01 10.83
N ALA A 267 0.97 10.23 11.88
CA ALA A 267 1.15 10.64 13.28
C ALA A 267 2.63 10.82 13.68
N HIS A 268 3.58 10.39 12.84
CA HIS A 268 5.01 10.57 13.09
C HIS A 268 5.40 12.03 13.35
N SER A 269 4.80 12.99 12.64
CA SER A 269 5.10 14.42 12.80
C SER A 269 4.72 14.90 14.20
N ALA A 270 3.51 14.60 14.66
CA ALA A 270 3.04 14.95 16.00
C ALA A 270 3.84 14.23 17.09
N ALA A 271 4.24 12.99 16.87
CA ALA A 271 5.08 12.23 17.81
C ALA A 271 6.47 12.88 17.99
N ARG A 272 7.10 13.30 16.89
CA ARG A 272 8.40 14.01 16.90
C ARG A 272 8.30 15.35 17.64
N GLU A 273 7.30 16.15 17.29
CA GLU A 273 7.06 17.45 17.95
C GLU A 273 6.83 17.29 19.44
N ALA A 274 6.01 16.31 19.84
CA ALA A 274 5.76 16.01 21.24
C ALA A 274 7.04 15.54 21.97
N ALA A 275 7.87 14.71 21.33
CA ALA A 275 9.14 14.25 21.89
C ALA A 275 10.11 15.42 22.14
N ASP A 276 10.21 16.33 21.16
CA ASP A 276 11.05 17.53 21.27
C ASP A 276 10.56 18.46 22.39
N GLU A 277 9.26 18.71 22.48
CA GLU A 277 8.68 19.53 23.53
C GLU A 277 8.89 18.92 24.92
N LEU A 278 8.68 17.62 25.06
CA LEU A 278 8.92 16.89 26.31
C LEU A 278 10.37 16.98 26.74
N ALA A 279 11.30 16.85 25.82
CA ALA A 279 12.73 16.97 26.12
C ALA A 279 13.14 18.38 26.53
N GLN A 280 12.63 19.41 25.85
CA GLN A 280 13.01 20.80 26.05
C GLN A 280 12.35 21.43 27.30
N ARG A 281 11.06 21.16 27.53
CA ARG A 281 10.26 21.83 28.55
C ARG A 281 10.13 21.01 29.83
N TRP A 282 10.18 19.69 29.76
CA TRP A 282 9.86 18.80 30.84
C TRP A 282 11.02 17.89 31.27
N GLY A 283 12.15 17.92 30.54
CA GLY A 283 13.29 17.09 30.87
C GLY A 283 13.04 15.59 30.67
N VAL A 284 12.13 15.22 29.76
CA VAL A 284 11.78 13.83 29.47
C VAL A 284 12.43 13.44 28.13
N GLY A 285 13.33 12.46 28.13
CA GLY A 285 13.83 11.82 26.92
C GLY A 285 12.82 10.82 26.40
N VAL A 286 12.51 10.88 25.09
CA VAL A 286 11.49 10.03 24.47
C VAL A 286 12.10 9.15 23.40
N ASP A 287 11.95 7.83 23.54
CA ASP A 287 12.17 6.87 22.46
C ASP A 287 10.96 6.89 21.50
N LEU A 288 11.20 6.94 20.19
CA LEU A 288 10.16 6.93 19.18
C LEU A 288 10.18 5.61 18.39
#